data_7c927e3e8e39a4d8976805b673c9f7ff
#
_entry.id   7c927e3e8e39a4d8976805b673c9f7ff
#
_cell.length_a   1.000
_cell.length_b   1.000
_cell.length_c   1.000
_cell.angle_alpha   90.00
_cell.angle_beta   90.00
_cell.angle_gamma   90.00
#
_symmetry.space_group_name_H-M   'P 1'
#
loop_
_entity.id
_entity.type
_entity.pdbx_description
1 polymer ?
#
loop_
_entity_poly.entity_id
_entity_poly.type
_entity_poly.pdbx_seq_one_letter_code
_entity_poly.pdbx_strand_id
1 'polypeptide(L)'
;MELVVKSVSPETLKTATLVVAVGEGRKLGAAARQIDELSGGAISAVLKRGDLAGKVGQSLLLHNLPNLKADRVLLVGVGKDAELGDRTLRKIISAVLNTLKGLGGSDAALALDEIVVKGRDSYGKTRLLAETLADGEYTFDQFKSQKAEPRALKKVTLLTIKAAQAEVERAVTHAQAIAGGMAFTRDLGNLPPNICHPTFLGEQAKALGKEFKGLKVEILDEKKIKELGMGSFYAVGQGSDQPPRLIVMQYNGGKKSEKPFALVGKGITFDTGGISLKPGAGMDEMKYDMGGAASVFGTLRAVLELKLPINLVCILACAENMPSGGAARPGDIVTTMSGQTVEILNTDAEGRLVLCDALTYAERFKPQAVIDIATLTGACVVALGAHTSGLLGNNDELIEQLLSAGKQADDRAWQLPLFDEYQEQLDSPFADIANIGGPKAGTITAACFLSRFAKNFNWAHLDIAGTAWTSGGKDKGATGRPVPLLTQYLLDRAKA
;
A
#
# COMPACT_ATOMS: atom_id res chain seq x y z
N MET A 1 10.47 -3.54 14.96
CA MET A 1 11.64 -2.68 15.29
C MET A 1 11.17 -1.31 15.74
N GLU A 2 11.66 -0.81 16.87
CA GLU A 2 11.34 0.53 17.40
C GLU A 2 12.14 1.59 16.66
N LEU A 3 11.49 2.68 16.23
CA LEU A 3 12.14 3.87 15.67
C LEU A 3 12.05 5.01 16.70
N VAL A 4 13.18 5.61 17.04
CA VAL A 4 13.30 6.69 18.03
C VAL A 4 14.03 7.87 17.41
N VAL A 5 13.64 9.08 17.78
CA VAL A 5 14.30 10.32 17.33
C VAL A 5 15.08 10.93 18.50
N LYS A 6 16.31 11.35 18.26
CA LYS A 6 17.13 12.05 19.24
C LYS A 6 17.87 13.22 18.62
N SER A 7 17.99 14.30 19.38
CA SER A 7 18.81 15.46 19.02
C SER A 7 20.01 15.51 19.95
N VAL A 8 20.99 14.67 19.63
CA VAL A 8 22.27 14.56 20.36
C VAL A 8 23.42 14.42 19.36
N SER A 9 24.60 14.81 19.76
CA SER A 9 25.80 14.64 18.95
C SER A 9 26.13 13.15 18.75
N PRO A 10 26.44 12.72 17.50
CA PRO A 10 26.68 11.30 17.18
C PRO A 10 27.74 10.62 18.06
N GLU A 11 28.82 11.32 18.38
CA GLU A 11 29.95 10.79 19.17
C GLU A 11 29.60 10.54 20.63
N THR A 12 28.58 11.23 21.15
CA THR A 12 28.15 11.10 22.56
C THR A 12 27.18 9.96 22.80
N LEU A 13 26.58 9.42 21.73
CA LEU A 13 25.55 8.40 21.84
C LEU A 13 26.16 7.00 22.02
N LYS A 14 25.82 6.35 23.13
CA LYS A 14 26.12 4.92 23.33
C LYS A 14 25.14 4.10 22.48
N THR A 15 25.66 3.37 21.50
CA THR A 15 24.91 2.52 20.58
C THR A 15 25.81 1.39 20.07
N ALA A 16 25.20 0.26 19.72
CA ALA A 16 25.97 -0.86 19.16
C ALA A 16 26.53 -0.54 17.77
N THR A 17 25.83 0.28 16.97
CA THR A 17 26.31 0.67 15.64
C THR A 17 25.87 2.09 15.30
N LEU A 18 26.83 2.99 15.01
CA LEU A 18 26.58 4.32 14.47
C LEU A 18 26.75 4.29 12.95
N VAL A 19 25.76 4.77 12.20
CA VAL A 19 25.79 4.84 10.73
C VAL A 19 26.06 6.27 10.29
N VAL A 20 27.06 6.46 9.42
CA VAL A 20 27.44 7.78 8.86
C VAL A 20 27.64 7.71 7.35
N ALA A 21 27.40 8.82 6.67
CA ALA A 21 27.44 8.91 5.21
C ALA A 21 28.84 9.23 4.66
N VAL A 22 29.20 8.61 3.53
CA VAL A 22 30.42 8.89 2.76
C VAL A 22 30.05 9.03 1.29
N GLY A 23 30.35 10.19 0.67
CA GLY A 23 30.18 10.43 -0.75
C GLY A 23 31.32 9.86 -1.60
N GLU A 24 31.08 9.69 -2.90
CA GLU A 24 32.13 9.32 -3.85
C GLU A 24 33.26 10.36 -3.86
N GLY A 25 34.47 9.90 -4.16
CA GLY A 25 35.67 10.75 -4.11
C GLY A 25 36.14 11.01 -2.68
N ARG A 26 35.79 10.12 -1.73
CA ARG A 26 36.21 10.18 -0.30
C ARG A 26 35.65 11.40 0.45
N LYS A 27 34.48 11.88 0.03
CA LYS A 27 33.80 13.02 0.66
C LYS A 27 33.13 12.55 1.95
N LEU A 28 33.63 13.05 3.07
CA LEU A 28 32.99 12.80 4.37
C LEU A 28 31.77 13.71 4.55
N GLY A 29 30.64 13.13 4.94
CA GLY A 29 29.52 13.87 5.47
C GLY A 29 29.88 14.57 6.80
N ALA A 30 29.05 15.47 7.30
CA ALA A 30 29.35 16.23 8.51
C ALA A 30 29.56 15.31 9.73
N ALA A 31 28.66 14.34 9.92
CA ALA A 31 28.80 13.36 10.99
C ALA A 31 30.07 12.49 10.83
N ALA A 32 30.34 12.01 9.60
CA ALA A 32 31.53 11.21 9.32
C ALA A 32 32.83 11.99 9.57
N ARG A 33 32.85 13.28 9.22
CA ARG A 33 34.01 14.17 9.46
C ARG A 33 34.26 14.34 10.95
N GLN A 34 33.24 14.61 11.74
CA GLN A 34 33.33 14.74 13.18
C GLN A 34 33.89 13.45 13.82
N ILE A 35 33.42 12.28 13.38
CA ILE A 35 33.92 10.99 13.86
C ILE A 35 35.37 10.76 13.43
N ASP A 36 35.72 11.16 12.21
CA ASP A 36 37.09 11.04 11.70
C ASP A 36 38.10 11.86 12.53
N GLU A 37 37.77 13.13 12.82
CA GLU A 37 38.58 14.02 13.65
C GLU A 37 38.77 13.43 15.06
N LEU A 38 37.72 12.99 15.72
CA LEU A 38 37.76 12.39 17.05
C LEU A 38 38.57 11.09 17.11
N SER A 39 38.50 10.30 16.05
CA SER A 39 39.23 9.03 15.95
C SER A 39 40.64 9.14 15.39
N GLY A 40 41.18 10.38 15.25
CA GLY A 40 42.54 10.60 14.76
C GLY A 40 42.73 10.28 13.27
N GLY A 41 41.71 10.49 12.45
CA GLY A 41 41.74 10.28 10.99
C GLY A 41 41.52 8.83 10.57
N ALA A 42 40.88 8.01 11.40
CA ALA A 42 40.70 6.59 11.14
C ALA A 42 39.84 6.33 9.91
N ILE A 43 38.76 7.11 9.67
CA ILE A 43 37.91 6.98 8.48
C ILE A 43 38.70 7.42 7.23
N SER A 44 39.36 8.56 7.30
CA SER A 44 40.18 9.05 6.18
C SER A 44 41.27 8.08 5.78
N ALA A 45 41.91 7.42 6.74
CA ALA A 45 42.91 6.41 6.49
C ALA A 45 42.38 5.21 5.71
N VAL A 46 41.19 4.70 6.07
CA VAL A 46 40.50 3.62 5.41
C VAL A 46 40.10 4.00 3.97
N LEU A 47 39.56 5.21 3.80
CA LEU A 47 39.16 5.72 2.47
C LEU A 47 40.39 5.93 1.58
N LYS A 48 41.51 6.34 2.14
CA LYS A 48 42.78 6.53 1.41
C LYS A 48 43.31 5.21 0.86
N ARG A 49 43.15 4.10 1.59
CA ARG A 49 43.51 2.76 1.14
C ARG A 49 42.61 2.23 0.01
N GLY A 50 41.41 2.81 -0.14
CA GLY A 50 40.44 2.41 -1.18
C GLY A 50 39.43 1.35 -0.72
N ASP A 51 39.35 1.07 0.59
CA ASP A 51 38.45 0.05 1.14
C ASP A 51 36.96 0.41 0.94
N LEU A 52 36.63 1.71 0.74
CA LEU A 52 35.30 2.19 0.40
C LEU A 52 35.40 3.32 -0.63
N ALA A 53 34.72 3.18 -1.78
CA ALA A 53 34.68 4.20 -2.82
C ALA A 53 33.56 5.25 -2.61
N GLY A 54 32.62 4.99 -1.73
CA GLY A 54 31.47 5.86 -1.45
C GLY A 54 30.32 5.71 -2.46
N LYS A 55 30.34 4.68 -3.32
CA LYS A 55 29.21 4.40 -4.26
C LYS A 55 27.95 4.08 -3.51
N VAL A 56 26.80 4.40 -4.12
CA VAL A 56 25.46 4.19 -3.54
C VAL A 56 25.28 2.78 -2.99
N GLY A 57 25.03 2.68 -1.68
CA GLY A 57 24.77 1.42 -0.98
C GLY A 57 26.01 0.59 -0.64
N GLN A 58 27.23 1.03 -1.00
CA GLN A 58 28.43 0.41 -0.45
C GLN A 58 28.47 0.61 1.07
N SER A 59 28.92 -0.38 1.81
CA SER A 59 29.06 -0.27 3.27
C SER A 59 30.40 -0.84 3.74
N LEU A 60 30.94 -0.25 4.78
CA LEU A 60 32.16 -0.71 5.47
C LEU A 60 31.99 -0.53 6.97
N LEU A 61 32.19 -1.62 7.71
CA LEU A 61 32.08 -1.63 9.17
C LEU A 61 33.45 -1.45 9.82
N LEU A 62 33.56 -0.47 10.71
CA LEU A 62 34.74 -0.22 11.51
C LEU A 62 34.44 -0.54 12.99
N HIS A 63 35.36 -1.18 13.66
CA HIS A 63 35.23 -1.57 15.05
C HIS A 63 36.14 -0.72 15.93
N ASN A 64 35.68 -0.44 17.17
CA ASN A 64 36.50 0.11 18.23
C ASN A 64 37.27 1.38 17.86
N LEU A 65 36.60 2.33 17.20
CA LEU A 65 37.20 3.63 16.92
C LEU A 65 37.47 4.37 18.25
N PRO A 66 38.64 4.97 18.42
CA PRO A 66 38.97 5.67 19.66
C PRO A 66 38.07 6.89 19.90
N ASN A 67 37.88 7.24 21.18
CA ASN A 67 37.12 8.41 21.62
C ASN A 67 35.61 8.41 21.25
N LEU A 68 35.04 7.27 20.87
CA LEU A 68 33.62 7.10 20.58
C LEU A 68 32.95 6.22 21.62
N LYS A 69 31.65 6.49 21.85
CA LYS A 69 30.78 5.63 22.70
C LYS A 69 30.06 4.54 21.93
N ALA A 70 30.07 4.60 20.60
CA ALA A 70 29.55 3.55 19.73
C ALA A 70 30.55 2.40 19.61
N ASP A 71 30.06 1.14 19.72
CA ASP A 71 30.93 -0.03 19.60
C ASP A 71 31.48 -0.19 18.18
N ARG A 72 30.70 0.24 17.19
CA ARG A 72 31.02 0.13 15.76
C ARG A 72 30.54 1.35 15.00
N VAL A 73 31.21 1.66 13.89
CA VAL A 73 30.79 2.69 12.93
C VAL A 73 30.58 2.03 11.56
N LEU A 74 29.38 2.12 11.01
CA LEU A 74 29.07 1.70 9.67
C LEU A 74 29.14 2.91 8.73
N LEU A 75 30.12 2.88 7.84
CA LEU A 75 30.21 3.83 6.74
C LEU A 75 29.26 3.39 5.63
N VAL A 76 28.39 4.28 5.13
CA VAL A 76 27.52 4.00 4.00
C VAL A 76 27.80 4.97 2.85
N GLY A 77 27.99 4.42 1.64
CA GLY A 77 28.18 5.17 0.42
C GLY A 77 26.87 5.81 -0.06
N VAL A 78 26.88 7.14 -0.26
CA VAL A 78 25.71 7.88 -0.75
C VAL A 78 25.85 8.32 -2.20
N GLY A 79 26.97 8.00 -2.87
CA GLY A 79 27.22 8.36 -4.26
C GLY A 79 27.84 9.76 -4.39
N LYS A 80 27.78 10.32 -5.61
CA LYS A 80 28.42 11.59 -5.97
C LYS A 80 27.48 12.79 -6.02
N ASP A 81 26.17 12.54 -6.09
CA ASP A 81 25.19 13.59 -6.25
C ASP A 81 24.94 14.32 -4.91
N ALA A 82 24.85 15.64 -4.96
CA ALA A 82 24.56 16.48 -3.81
C ALA A 82 23.09 16.28 -3.32
N GLU A 83 22.19 15.99 -4.26
CA GLU A 83 20.78 15.70 -3.98
C GLU A 83 20.41 14.33 -4.53
N LEU A 84 19.84 13.49 -3.68
CA LEU A 84 19.43 12.13 -4.02
C LEU A 84 18.00 12.10 -4.54
N GLY A 85 17.69 11.18 -5.46
CA GLY A 85 16.30 10.80 -5.73
C GLY A 85 15.77 9.81 -4.70
N ASP A 86 14.45 9.68 -4.60
CA ASP A 86 13.74 8.77 -3.68
C ASP A 86 14.26 7.33 -3.77
N ARG A 87 14.37 6.80 -4.98
CA ARG A 87 14.90 5.45 -5.24
C ARG A 87 16.32 5.26 -4.71
N THR A 88 17.16 6.29 -4.82
CA THR A 88 18.54 6.24 -4.33
C THR A 88 18.56 6.18 -2.81
N LEU A 89 17.75 7.02 -2.13
CA LEU A 89 17.62 6.98 -0.68
C LEU A 89 17.14 5.59 -0.21
N ARG A 90 16.07 5.05 -0.80
CA ARG A 90 15.59 3.69 -0.47
C ARG A 90 16.69 2.64 -0.63
N LYS A 91 17.50 2.71 -1.69
CA LYS A 91 18.62 1.79 -1.90
C LYS A 91 19.68 1.89 -0.81
N ILE A 92 20.03 3.11 -0.39
CA ILE A 92 20.99 3.35 0.69
C ILE A 92 20.45 2.78 2.00
N ILE A 93 19.21 3.09 2.37
CA ILE A 93 18.61 2.66 3.63
C ILE A 93 18.42 1.14 3.66
N SER A 94 18.03 0.53 2.54
CA SER A 94 17.95 -0.94 2.42
C SER A 94 19.31 -1.61 2.60
N ALA A 95 20.39 -1.02 2.05
CA ALA A 95 21.75 -1.53 2.24
C ALA A 95 22.21 -1.40 3.72
N VAL A 96 21.92 -0.28 4.36
CA VAL A 96 22.16 -0.08 5.80
C VAL A 96 21.43 -1.14 6.63
N LEU A 97 20.12 -1.30 6.39
CA LEU A 97 19.31 -2.27 7.13
C LEU A 97 19.81 -3.71 6.93
N ASN A 98 20.14 -4.09 5.69
CA ASN A 98 20.67 -5.42 5.39
C ASN A 98 22.01 -5.69 6.10
N THR A 99 22.87 -4.70 6.17
CA THR A 99 24.13 -4.82 6.93
C THR A 99 23.85 -4.96 8.42
N LEU A 100 22.98 -4.10 8.99
CA LEU A 100 22.64 -4.13 10.42
C LEU A 100 21.97 -5.45 10.84
N LYS A 101 21.17 -6.05 9.97
CA LYS A 101 20.54 -7.36 10.22
C LYS A 101 21.54 -8.51 10.37
N GLY A 102 22.69 -8.40 9.73
CA GLY A 102 23.78 -9.38 9.86
C GLY A 102 24.67 -9.18 11.10
N LEU A 103 24.44 -8.13 11.88
CA LEU A 103 25.25 -7.80 13.04
C LEU A 103 24.58 -8.22 14.36
N GLY A 104 25.38 -8.62 15.33
CA GLY A 104 24.91 -9.03 16.67
C GLY A 104 24.62 -7.86 17.62
N GLY A 105 24.07 -6.74 17.13
CA GLY A 105 23.72 -5.59 17.96
C GLY A 105 22.22 -5.42 18.10
N SER A 106 21.75 -4.98 19.28
CA SER A 106 20.31 -4.76 19.53
C SER A 106 19.82 -3.37 19.10
N ASP A 107 20.73 -2.43 18.83
CA ASP A 107 20.39 -1.08 18.42
C ASP A 107 21.39 -0.50 17.42
N ALA A 108 20.92 0.51 16.69
CA ALA A 108 21.72 1.32 15.79
C ALA A 108 21.27 2.78 15.84
N ALA A 109 22.18 3.70 15.47
CA ALA A 109 21.88 5.11 15.31
C ALA A 109 22.26 5.57 13.91
N LEU A 110 21.38 6.30 13.23
CA LEU A 110 21.61 6.83 11.89
C LEU A 110 21.85 8.34 11.98
N ALA A 111 23.08 8.75 11.71
CA ALA A 111 23.48 10.16 11.58
C ALA A 111 23.49 10.53 10.09
N LEU A 112 22.30 10.51 9.47
CA LEU A 112 22.08 10.71 8.03
C LEU A 112 21.22 11.95 7.74
N ASP A 113 21.01 12.82 8.71
CA ASP A 113 20.15 14.00 8.57
C ASP A 113 20.65 15.00 7.51
N GLU A 114 21.95 15.02 7.29
CA GLU A 114 22.62 15.83 6.26
C GLU A 114 22.30 15.45 4.81
N ILE A 115 21.76 14.26 4.58
CA ILE A 115 21.38 13.81 3.23
C ILE A 115 20.25 14.67 2.71
N VAL A 116 20.45 15.28 1.53
CA VAL A 116 19.42 16.05 0.83
C VAL A 116 18.73 15.15 -0.21
N VAL A 117 17.40 15.18 -0.22
CA VAL A 117 16.59 14.45 -1.18
C VAL A 117 15.80 15.44 -2.03
N LYS A 118 15.93 15.33 -3.34
CA LYS A 118 15.33 16.25 -4.30
C LYS A 118 13.80 16.34 -4.11
N GLY A 119 13.32 17.57 -3.89
CA GLY A 119 11.88 17.84 -3.75
C GLY A 119 11.28 17.35 -2.44
N ARG A 120 12.08 17.03 -1.41
CA ARG A 120 11.61 16.65 -0.08
C ARG A 120 12.20 17.55 0.99
N ASP A 121 11.34 17.97 1.89
CA ASP A 121 11.72 18.60 3.16
C ASP A 121 12.19 17.55 4.17
N SER A 122 12.46 17.99 5.40
CA SER A 122 12.90 17.12 6.50
C SER A 122 11.86 16.04 6.83
N TYR A 123 10.58 16.40 6.82
CA TYR A 123 9.48 15.46 7.04
C TYR A 123 9.43 14.39 5.93
N GLY A 124 9.36 14.80 4.67
CA GLY A 124 9.23 13.88 3.53
C GLY A 124 10.42 12.93 3.38
N LYS A 125 11.64 13.44 3.62
CA LYS A 125 12.88 12.63 3.65
C LYS A 125 12.84 11.60 4.77
N THR A 126 12.55 12.04 5.99
CA THR A 126 12.52 11.16 7.17
C THR A 126 11.43 10.11 7.05
N ARG A 127 10.25 10.48 6.57
CA ARG A 127 9.16 9.55 6.33
C ARG A 127 9.58 8.45 5.35
N LEU A 128 10.15 8.81 4.20
CA LEU A 128 10.63 7.84 3.20
C LEU A 128 11.70 6.90 3.79
N LEU A 129 12.63 7.43 4.58
CA LEU A 129 13.64 6.65 5.28
C LEU A 129 13.02 5.67 6.27
N ALA A 130 12.12 6.14 7.13
CA ALA A 130 11.48 5.34 8.16
C ALA A 130 10.54 4.26 7.58
N GLU A 131 9.76 4.58 6.53
CA GLU A 131 8.97 3.60 5.79
C GLU A 131 9.86 2.51 5.17
N THR A 132 11.01 2.89 4.59
CA THR A 132 11.95 1.91 4.01
C THR A 132 12.54 0.97 5.07
N LEU A 133 12.87 1.48 6.25
CA LEU A 133 13.33 0.65 7.38
C LEU A 133 12.23 -0.33 7.82
N ALA A 134 11.01 0.16 8.00
CA ALA A 134 9.90 -0.64 8.50
C ALA A 134 9.44 -1.68 7.45
N ASP A 135 9.38 -1.32 6.17
CA ASP A 135 9.06 -2.24 5.08
C ASP A 135 10.08 -3.37 4.96
N GLY A 136 11.36 -3.04 5.10
CA GLY A 136 12.44 -4.03 5.10
C GLY A 136 12.39 -5.02 6.27
N GLU A 137 11.63 -4.74 7.33
CA GLU A 137 11.44 -5.63 8.48
C GLU A 137 10.35 -6.69 8.25
N TYR A 138 9.51 -6.49 7.26
CA TYR A 138 8.40 -7.41 6.97
C TYR A 138 8.89 -8.81 6.61
N THR A 139 8.23 -9.82 7.14
CA THR A 139 8.48 -11.24 6.85
C THR A 139 7.16 -11.98 6.93
N PHE A 140 6.90 -12.85 5.95
CA PHE A 140 5.73 -13.73 5.94
C PHE A 140 6.21 -15.19 5.96
N ASP A 141 6.16 -15.81 7.11
CA ASP A 141 6.65 -17.18 7.32
C ASP A 141 5.69 -18.06 8.12
N GLN A 142 4.42 -17.61 8.30
CA GLN A 142 3.47 -18.29 9.19
C GLN A 142 3.19 -19.74 8.81
N PHE A 143 3.36 -20.14 7.55
CA PHE A 143 3.17 -21.50 7.07
C PHE A 143 4.48 -22.30 6.92
N LYS A 144 5.62 -21.69 7.26
CA LYS A 144 6.90 -22.41 7.23
C LYS A 144 7.09 -23.20 8.52
N SER A 145 7.54 -24.44 8.41
CA SER A 145 7.90 -25.26 9.58
C SER A 145 9.08 -24.68 10.35
N GLN A 146 10.04 -24.10 9.63
CA GLN A 146 11.13 -23.34 10.22
C GLN A 146 10.85 -21.85 10.08
N LYS A 147 10.67 -21.19 11.21
CA LYS A 147 10.49 -19.74 11.28
C LYS A 147 11.82 -19.03 11.11
N ALA A 148 11.77 -17.80 10.59
CA ALA A 148 12.93 -16.93 10.60
C ALA A 148 13.40 -16.68 12.05
N GLU A 149 14.70 -16.73 12.27
CA GLU A 149 15.25 -16.43 13.59
C GLU A 149 14.93 -14.98 13.99
N PRO A 150 14.62 -14.74 15.28
CA PRO A 150 14.41 -13.39 15.77
C PRO A 150 15.65 -12.52 15.53
N ARG A 151 15.47 -11.38 14.86
CA ARG A 151 16.56 -10.45 14.58
C ARG A 151 17.11 -9.84 15.86
N ALA A 152 18.42 -9.65 15.92
CA ALA A 152 19.08 -8.98 17.04
C ALA A 152 18.68 -7.49 17.13
N LEU A 153 18.61 -6.79 15.99
CA LEU A 153 18.26 -5.38 15.90
C LEU A 153 16.81 -5.14 16.36
N LYS A 154 16.62 -4.42 17.46
CA LYS A 154 15.32 -4.08 18.06
C LYS A 154 14.98 -2.60 17.95
N LYS A 155 16.00 -1.73 17.84
CA LYS A 155 15.83 -0.28 17.88
C LYS A 155 16.75 0.43 16.90
N VAL A 156 16.20 1.41 16.18
CA VAL A 156 16.96 2.34 15.36
C VAL A 156 16.65 3.77 15.80
N THR A 157 17.72 4.52 16.14
CA THR A 157 17.64 5.94 16.52
C THR A 157 17.98 6.80 15.30
N LEU A 158 17.08 7.69 14.91
CA LEU A 158 17.34 8.71 13.91
C LEU A 158 17.90 9.96 14.61
N LEU A 159 19.09 10.38 14.23
CA LEU A 159 19.71 11.59 14.78
C LEU A 159 19.31 12.78 13.91
N THR A 160 18.90 13.86 14.56
CA THR A 160 18.53 15.12 13.91
C THR A 160 18.91 16.32 14.76
N ILE A 161 18.85 17.51 14.18
CA ILE A 161 19.05 18.76 14.91
C ILE A 161 17.81 19.11 15.75
N LYS A 162 18.00 19.83 16.86
CA LYS A 162 16.91 20.20 17.78
C LYS A 162 15.77 20.94 17.10
N ALA A 163 16.07 21.80 16.15
CA ALA A 163 15.07 22.57 15.41
C ALA A 163 14.13 21.72 14.55
N ALA A 164 14.58 20.57 14.04
CA ALA A 164 13.80 19.67 13.21
C ALA A 164 13.17 18.49 13.98
N GLN A 165 13.47 18.33 15.27
CA GLN A 165 13.10 17.15 16.05
C GLN A 165 11.60 16.84 16.00
N ALA A 166 10.75 17.82 16.23
CA ALA A 166 9.29 17.61 16.24
C ALA A 166 8.74 17.16 14.86
N GLU A 167 9.28 17.72 13.79
CA GLU A 167 8.91 17.35 12.42
C GLU A 167 9.37 15.93 12.08
N VAL A 168 10.58 15.55 12.49
CA VAL A 168 11.14 14.20 12.31
C VAL A 168 10.35 13.18 13.14
N GLU A 169 9.97 13.50 14.39
CA GLU A 169 9.12 12.64 15.23
C GLU A 169 7.74 12.40 14.58
N ARG A 170 7.12 13.45 14.03
CA ARG A 170 5.86 13.33 13.30
C ARG A 170 6.03 12.43 12.06
N ALA A 171 7.10 12.62 11.30
CA ALA A 171 7.39 11.80 10.12
C ALA A 171 7.56 10.32 10.47
N VAL A 172 8.27 10.01 11.57
CA VAL A 172 8.44 8.64 12.07
C VAL A 172 7.10 8.03 12.49
N THR A 173 6.27 8.78 13.21
CA THR A 173 4.93 8.33 13.64
C THR A 173 4.07 7.96 12.43
N HIS A 174 4.02 8.83 11.41
CA HIS A 174 3.27 8.57 10.18
C HIS A 174 3.83 7.37 9.41
N ALA A 175 5.16 7.27 9.30
CA ALA A 175 5.82 6.15 8.64
C ALA A 175 5.51 4.80 9.31
N GLN A 176 5.53 4.74 10.63
CA GLN A 176 5.23 3.51 11.38
C GLN A 176 3.79 3.06 11.19
N ALA A 177 2.82 3.99 11.23
CA ALA A 177 1.41 3.66 11.00
C ALA A 177 1.17 3.18 9.56
N ILE A 178 1.76 3.85 8.56
CA ILE A 178 1.67 3.44 7.15
C ILE A 178 2.29 2.06 6.95
N ALA A 179 3.49 1.83 7.49
CA ALA A 179 4.15 0.53 7.39
C ALA A 179 3.37 -0.58 8.12
N GLY A 180 2.73 -0.28 9.25
CA GLY A 180 1.79 -1.18 9.92
C GLY A 180 0.60 -1.53 9.04
N GLY A 181 0.03 -0.54 8.35
CA GLY A 181 -1.03 -0.74 7.36
C GLY A 181 -0.58 -1.57 6.16
N MET A 182 0.60 -1.28 5.60
CA MET A 182 1.19 -2.08 4.52
C MET A 182 1.43 -3.54 4.94
N ALA A 183 1.96 -3.76 6.13
CA ALA A 183 2.18 -5.11 6.67
C ALA A 183 0.86 -5.87 6.79
N PHE A 184 -0.19 -5.26 7.31
CA PHE A 184 -1.51 -5.88 7.40
C PHE A 184 -2.09 -6.21 6.02
N THR A 185 -1.97 -5.30 5.03
CA THR A 185 -2.34 -5.56 3.63
C THR A 185 -1.58 -6.76 3.06
N ARG A 186 -0.27 -6.82 3.31
CA ARG A 186 0.61 -7.92 2.83
C ARG A 186 0.29 -9.24 3.50
N ASP A 187 -0.02 -9.22 4.81
CA ASP A 187 -0.43 -10.41 5.53
C ASP A 187 -1.70 -11.01 4.92
N LEU A 188 -2.73 -10.19 4.67
CA LEU A 188 -3.97 -10.65 4.04
C LEU A 188 -3.73 -11.17 2.61
N GLY A 189 -3.00 -10.41 1.77
CA GLY A 189 -2.75 -10.81 0.38
C GLY A 189 -1.85 -12.04 0.24
N ASN A 190 -0.92 -12.28 1.17
CA ASN A 190 -0.04 -13.43 1.12
C ASN A 190 -0.68 -14.72 1.65
N LEU A 191 -1.80 -14.63 2.39
CA LEU A 191 -2.55 -15.80 2.82
C LEU A 191 -2.98 -16.66 1.63
N PRO A 192 -3.00 -18.00 1.78
CA PRO A 192 -3.57 -18.87 0.76
C PRO A 192 -5.11 -18.77 0.75
N PRO A 193 -5.76 -19.00 -0.39
CA PRO A 193 -7.22 -18.79 -0.55
C PRO A 193 -8.07 -19.78 0.28
N ASN A 194 -7.55 -20.93 0.64
CA ASN A 194 -8.21 -21.86 1.58
C ASN A 194 -8.31 -21.32 3.02
N ILE A 195 -7.65 -20.19 3.29
CA ILE A 195 -7.74 -19.46 4.58
C ILE A 195 -8.38 -18.09 4.36
N CYS A 196 -7.85 -17.31 3.42
CA CYS A 196 -8.36 -15.97 3.12
C CYS A 196 -9.56 -16.05 2.16
N HIS A 197 -10.73 -16.37 2.69
CA HIS A 197 -12.02 -16.39 1.99
C HIS A 197 -12.93 -15.27 2.51
N PRO A 198 -14.11 -14.98 1.90
CA PRO A 198 -14.93 -13.83 2.27
C PRO A 198 -15.33 -13.79 3.76
N THR A 199 -15.64 -14.94 4.37
CA THR A 199 -15.99 -15.01 5.80
C THR A 199 -14.79 -14.68 6.69
N PHE A 200 -13.57 -15.13 6.33
CA PHE A 200 -12.35 -14.79 7.05
C PHE A 200 -12.09 -13.28 7.05
N LEU A 201 -12.26 -12.61 5.91
CA LEU A 201 -12.13 -11.14 5.85
C LEU A 201 -13.14 -10.45 6.77
N GLY A 202 -14.36 -10.97 6.87
CA GLY A 202 -15.35 -10.51 7.85
C GLY A 202 -14.88 -10.67 9.31
N GLU A 203 -14.21 -11.78 9.63
CA GLU A 203 -13.62 -12.01 10.95
C GLU A 203 -12.47 -11.04 11.24
N GLN A 204 -11.63 -10.74 10.24
CA GLN A 204 -10.58 -9.73 10.37
C GLN A 204 -11.16 -8.33 10.65
N ALA A 205 -12.25 -7.96 9.99
CA ALA A 205 -12.95 -6.71 10.29
C ALA A 205 -13.47 -6.65 11.72
N LYS A 206 -14.07 -7.74 12.21
CA LYS A 206 -14.52 -7.84 13.62
C LYS A 206 -13.35 -7.76 14.60
N ALA A 207 -12.20 -8.39 14.27
CA ALA A 207 -11.00 -8.31 15.09
C ALA A 207 -10.50 -6.87 15.18
N LEU A 208 -10.43 -6.17 14.05
CA LEU A 208 -10.04 -4.75 13.99
C LEU A 208 -11.01 -3.87 14.82
N GLY A 209 -12.32 -4.14 14.76
CA GLY A 209 -13.33 -3.44 15.58
C GLY A 209 -13.19 -3.70 17.09
N LYS A 210 -12.62 -4.85 17.48
CA LYS A 210 -12.29 -5.14 18.89
C LYS A 210 -11.01 -4.43 19.33
N GLU A 211 -10.01 -4.37 18.44
CA GLU A 211 -8.72 -3.71 18.69
C GLU A 211 -8.90 -2.19 18.83
N PHE A 212 -9.68 -1.58 17.96
CA PHE A 212 -9.88 -0.13 17.91
C PHE A 212 -11.30 0.26 18.35
N LYS A 213 -11.40 0.71 19.59
CA LYS A 213 -12.68 1.18 20.16
C LYS A 213 -13.23 2.36 19.35
N GLY A 214 -14.50 2.27 18.94
CA GLY A 214 -15.15 3.31 18.13
C GLY A 214 -15.23 2.98 16.64
N LEU A 215 -14.53 1.95 16.16
CA LEU A 215 -14.76 1.40 14.84
C LEU A 215 -16.03 0.55 14.84
N LYS A 216 -17.03 0.97 14.05
CA LYS A 216 -18.26 0.19 13.85
C LYS A 216 -18.06 -0.77 12.68
N VAL A 217 -18.41 -2.02 12.87
CA VAL A 217 -18.29 -3.07 11.84
C VAL A 217 -19.64 -3.72 11.63
N GLU A 218 -20.07 -3.76 10.38
CA GLU A 218 -21.26 -4.48 9.93
C GLU A 218 -20.86 -5.45 8.82
N ILE A 219 -21.36 -6.67 8.87
CA ILE A 219 -21.11 -7.69 7.84
C ILE A 219 -22.45 -8.15 7.30
N LEU A 220 -22.70 -7.85 6.05
CA LEU A 220 -23.88 -8.29 5.34
C LEU A 220 -23.57 -9.66 4.72
N ASP A 221 -24.37 -10.63 5.10
CA ASP A 221 -24.32 -11.98 4.58
C ASP A 221 -25.03 -12.09 3.23
N GLU A 222 -24.96 -13.26 2.64
CA GLU A 222 -25.59 -13.57 1.34
C GLU A 222 -27.08 -13.23 1.31
N LYS A 223 -27.82 -13.54 2.40
CA LYS A 223 -29.25 -13.23 2.50
C LYS A 223 -29.48 -11.73 2.40
N LYS A 224 -28.70 -10.95 3.13
CA LYS A 224 -28.82 -9.49 3.16
C LYS A 224 -28.41 -8.85 1.83
N ILE A 225 -27.41 -9.42 1.16
CA ILE A 225 -26.98 -9.01 -0.19
C ILE A 225 -28.15 -9.17 -1.18
N LYS A 226 -28.84 -10.31 -1.15
CA LYS A 226 -30.03 -10.58 -1.97
C LYS A 226 -31.20 -9.63 -1.63
N GLU A 227 -31.50 -9.44 -0.33
CA GLU A 227 -32.57 -8.53 0.13
C GLU A 227 -32.35 -7.08 -0.32
N LEU A 228 -31.09 -6.65 -0.47
CA LEU A 228 -30.73 -5.32 -0.93
C LEU A 228 -30.75 -5.18 -2.47
N GLY A 229 -31.08 -6.24 -3.20
CA GLY A 229 -31.11 -6.23 -4.66
C GLY A 229 -29.72 -6.16 -5.31
N MET A 230 -28.67 -6.61 -4.63
CA MET A 230 -27.29 -6.64 -5.15
C MET A 230 -27.10 -7.86 -6.07
N GLY A 231 -27.88 -7.94 -7.16
CA GLY A 231 -27.89 -9.10 -8.04
C GLY A 231 -26.59 -9.31 -8.78
N SER A 232 -25.89 -8.24 -9.12
CA SER A 232 -24.59 -8.29 -9.79
C SER A 232 -23.51 -8.86 -8.86
N PHE A 233 -23.46 -8.39 -7.61
CA PHE A 233 -22.54 -8.91 -6.60
C PHE A 233 -22.81 -10.39 -6.29
N TYR A 234 -24.11 -10.72 -6.09
CA TYR A 234 -24.50 -12.09 -5.77
C TYR A 234 -24.10 -13.07 -6.89
N ALA A 235 -24.30 -12.68 -8.15
CA ALA A 235 -24.01 -13.53 -9.31
C ALA A 235 -22.52 -13.97 -9.36
N VAL A 236 -21.60 -13.14 -8.90
CA VAL A 236 -20.17 -13.49 -8.84
C VAL A 236 -19.92 -14.60 -7.82
N GLY A 237 -20.50 -14.47 -6.61
CA GLY A 237 -20.24 -15.40 -5.51
C GLY A 237 -21.09 -16.67 -5.53
N GLN A 238 -22.16 -16.74 -6.33
CA GLN A 238 -23.12 -17.85 -6.28
C GLN A 238 -22.56 -19.21 -6.71
N GLY A 239 -21.44 -19.21 -7.44
CA GLY A 239 -20.75 -20.43 -7.88
C GLY A 239 -19.81 -21.05 -6.86
N SER A 240 -19.55 -20.38 -5.74
CA SER A 240 -18.63 -20.85 -4.70
C SER A 240 -19.37 -21.40 -3.49
N ASP A 241 -18.76 -22.38 -2.80
CA ASP A 241 -19.16 -22.82 -1.47
C ASP A 241 -18.81 -21.79 -0.37
N GLN A 242 -18.01 -20.77 -0.70
CA GLN A 242 -17.67 -19.67 0.20
C GLN A 242 -18.66 -18.51 -0.02
N PRO A 243 -19.61 -18.28 0.91
CA PRO A 243 -20.67 -17.30 0.68
C PRO A 243 -20.12 -15.86 0.66
N PRO A 244 -20.62 -15.01 -0.25
CA PRO A 244 -20.19 -13.63 -0.36
C PRO A 244 -20.48 -12.82 0.91
N ARG A 245 -19.68 -11.79 1.13
CA ARG A 245 -19.81 -10.85 2.26
C ARG A 245 -19.60 -9.42 1.77
N LEU A 246 -20.52 -8.52 2.10
CA LEU A 246 -20.25 -7.09 2.05
C LEU A 246 -19.86 -6.62 3.46
N ILE A 247 -18.63 -6.17 3.62
CA ILE A 247 -18.08 -5.76 4.91
C ILE A 247 -18.04 -4.23 4.95
N VAL A 248 -18.66 -3.65 5.97
CA VAL A 248 -18.74 -2.21 6.16
C VAL A 248 -18.09 -1.82 7.48
N MET A 249 -17.11 -0.96 7.43
CA MET A 249 -16.39 -0.45 8.59
C MET A 249 -16.49 1.07 8.62
N GLN A 250 -16.94 1.64 9.75
CA GLN A 250 -17.16 3.08 9.89
C GLN A 250 -16.33 3.63 11.04
N TYR A 251 -15.45 4.57 10.74
CA TYR A 251 -14.66 5.32 11.70
C TYR A 251 -15.14 6.79 11.73
N ASN A 252 -15.46 7.27 12.91
CA ASN A 252 -15.94 8.63 13.14
C ASN A 252 -14.92 9.40 13.99
N GLY A 253 -13.76 9.73 13.39
CA GLY A 253 -12.71 10.51 14.05
C GLY A 253 -12.88 12.02 13.91
N GLY A 254 -13.67 12.46 12.92
CA GLY A 254 -13.99 13.86 12.65
C GLY A 254 -15.27 14.34 13.34
N LYS A 255 -15.71 15.56 12.99
CA LYS A 255 -16.97 16.12 13.50
C LYS A 255 -18.17 15.38 12.89
N LYS A 256 -19.25 15.25 13.66
CA LYS A 256 -20.51 14.62 13.18
C LYS A 256 -21.13 15.32 11.97
N SER A 257 -20.88 16.63 11.80
CA SER A 257 -21.37 17.40 10.65
C SER A 257 -20.55 17.21 9.37
N GLU A 258 -19.36 16.60 9.46
CA GLU A 258 -18.50 16.38 8.31
C GLU A 258 -18.89 15.08 7.61
N LYS A 259 -19.04 15.17 6.28
CA LYS A 259 -19.32 14.00 5.45
C LYS A 259 -18.10 13.06 5.46
N PRO A 260 -18.30 11.73 5.47
CA PRO A 260 -17.20 10.81 5.43
C PRO A 260 -16.53 10.76 4.04
N PHE A 261 -15.27 10.35 4.01
CA PHE A 261 -14.67 9.74 2.83
C PHE A 261 -15.12 8.28 2.75
N ALA A 262 -15.20 7.72 1.55
CA ALA A 262 -15.48 6.30 1.37
C ALA A 262 -14.36 5.64 0.59
N LEU A 263 -13.87 4.49 1.09
CA LEU A 263 -12.95 3.60 0.39
C LEU A 263 -13.70 2.31 0.08
N VAL A 264 -13.73 1.92 -1.19
CA VAL A 264 -14.42 0.71 -1.66
C VAL A 264 -13.39 -0.25 -2.21
N GLY A 265 -13.27 -1.47 -1.64
CA GLY A 265 -12.25 -2.44 -2.02
C GLY A 265 -12.83 -3.67 -2.74
N LYS A 266 -12.27 -4.01 -3.91
CA LYS A 266 -12.49 -5.32 -4.54
C LYS A 266 -11.88 -6.39 -3.63
N GLY A 267 -12.68 -7.39 -3.27
CA GLY A 267 -12.30 -8.48 -2.36
C GLY A 267 -12.53 -9.86 -2.97
N ILE A 268 -12.13 -10.08 -4.22
CA ILE A 268 -12.22 -11.42 -4.82
C ILE A 268 -11.10 -12.29 -4.24
N THR A 269 -11.48 -13.16 -3.32
CA THR A 269 -10.50 -13.93 -2.52
C THR A 269 -9.77 -15.00 -3.31
N PHE A 270 -10.41 -15.50 -4.35
CA PHE A 270 -9.79 -16.27 -5.41
C PHE A 270 -10.59 -16.12 -6.71
N ASP A 271 -9.91 -15.92 -7.84
CA ASP A 271 -10.54 -15.71 -9.13
C ASP A 271 -10.08 -16.77 -10.15
N THR A 272 -10.95 -17.71 -10.43
CA THR A 272 -10.74 -18.70 -11.50
C THR A 272 -11.15 -18.17 -12.86
N GLY A 273 -11.82 -17.01 -12.93
CA GLY A 273 -12.56 -16.53 -14.10
C GLY A 273 -14.01 -17.02 -14.16
N GLY A 274 -14.42 -17.91 -13.27
CA GLY A 274 -15.74 -18.56 -13.32
C GLY A 274 -15.86 -19.49 -14.54
N ILE A 275 -16.99 -19.46 -15.22
CA ILE A 275 -17.22 -20.25 -16.45
C ILE A 275 -16.29 -19.80 -17.59
N SER A 276 -15.95 -18.51 -17.66
CA SER A 276 -14.90 -17.99 -18.54
C SER A 276 -13.51 -18.28 -17.96
N LEU A 277 -13.16 -19.55 -17.81
CA LEU A 277 -12.05 -20.07 -17.03
C LEU A 277 -10.69 -19.52 -17.50
N LYS A 278 -9.89 -19.00 -16.55
CA LYS A 278 -8.51 -18.58 -16.79
C LYS A 278 -7.61 -19.77 -17.15
N PRO A 279 -6.51 -19.54 -17.91
CA PRO A 279 -5.43 -20.51 -18.02
C PRO A 279 -4.86 -20.90 -16.65
N GLY A 280 -4.47 -22.18 -16.46
CA GLY A 280 -3.89 -22.63 -15.20
C GLY A 280 -2.55 -21.97 -14.83
N ALA A 281 -1.78 -21.54 -15.85
CA ALA A 281 -0.51 -20.84 -15.64
C ALA A 281 -0.76 -19.45 -15.00
N GLY A 282 -0.21 -19.24 -13.81
CA GLY A 282 -0.35 -17.99 -13.06
C GLY A 282 -1.67 -17.85 -12.29
N MET A 283 -2.57 -18.85 -12.35
CA MET A 283 -3.85 -18.80 -11.60
C MET A 283 -3.61 -18.77 -10.07
N ASP A 284 -2.51 -19.32 -9.58
CA ASP A 284 -2.12 -19.26 -8.16
C ASP A 284 -1.91 -17.81 -7.65
N GLU A 285 -1.65 -16.87 -8.55
CA GLU A 285 -1.54 -15.43 -8.22
C GLU A 285 -2.91 -14.76 -8.07
N MET A 286 -3.98 -15.42 -8.47
CA MET A 286 -5.35 -14.90 -8.31
C MET A 286 -5.82 -14.87 -6.84
N LYS A 287 -5.03 -15.38 -5.91
CA LYS A 287 -5.19 -15.11 -4.47
C LYS A 287 -4.96 -13.62 -4.11
N TYR A 288 -4.24 -12.87 -4.94
CA TYR A 288 -4.02 -11.44 -4.76
C TYR A 288 -5.18 -10.57 -5.29
N ASP A 289 -6.20 -11.18 -5.87
CA ASP A 289 -7.33 -10.45 -6.47
C ASP A 289 -8.26 -9.80 -5.43
N MET A 290 -7.98 -10.00 -4.17
CA MET A 290 -8.54 -9.28 -3.03
C MET A 290 -7.64 -8.11 -2.57
N GLY A 291 -6.61 -7.74 -3.33
CA GLY A 291 -5.66 -6.68 -3.00
C GLY A 291 -6.30 -5.32 -2.77
N GLY A 292 -7.43 -5.03 -3.44
CA GLY A 292 -8.23 -3.83 -3.19
C GLY A 292 -8.78 -3.79 -1.77
N ALA A 293 -9.46 -4.86 -1.33
CA ALA A 293 -9.98 -4.98 0.03
C ALA A 293 -8.86 -4.96 1.08
N ALA A 294 -7.76 -5.68 0.83
CA ALA A 294 -6.59 -5.68 1.72
C ALA A 294 -5.99 -4.28 1.90
N SER A 295 -5.92 -3.51 0.81
CA SER A 295 -5.41 -2.13 0.84
C SER A 295 -6.32 -1.18 1.63
N VAL A 296 -7.64 -1.37 1.53
CA VAL A 296 -8.60 -0.62 2.36
C VAL A 296 -8.44 -0.97 3.83
N PHE A 297 -8.26 -2.24 4.19
CA PHE A 297 -7.96 -2.66 5.56
C PHE A 297 -6.68 -2.00 6.08
N GLY A 298 -5.58 -2.05 5.29
CA GLY A 298 -4.31 -1.45 5.69
C GLY A 298 -4.38 0.07 5.85
N THR A 299 -5.09 0.75 4.95
CA THR A 299 -5.30 2.20 5.03
C THR A 299 -6.14 2.57 6.27
N LEU A 300 -7.22 1.83 6.53
CA LEU A 300 -8.03 2.03 7.73
C LEU A 300 -7.21 1.82 9.00
N ARG A 301 -6.38 0.77 9.06
CA ARG A 301 -5.48 0.54 10.20
C ARG A 301 -4.55 1.74 10.44
N ALA A 302 -3.90 2.26 9.40
CA ALA A 302 -3.05 3.45 9.52
C ALA A 302 -3.82 4.67 10.03
N VAL A 303 -5.03 4.91 9.52
CA VAL A 303 -5.93 5.98 9.98
C VAL A 303 -6.28 5.84 11.46
N LEU A 304 -6.58 4.62 11.91
CA LEU A 304 -6.94 4.32 13.30
C LEU A 304 -5.75 4.48 14.25
N GLU A 305 -4.57 4.02 13.87
CA GLU A 305 -3.33 4.17 14.66
C GLU A 305 -2.96 5.65 14.82
N LEU A 306 -3.10 6.43 13.74
CA LEU A 306 -2.87 7.88 13.75
C LEU A 306 -4.00 8.67 14.40
N LYS A 307 -5.16 8.06 14.65
CA LYS A 307 -6.37 8.72 15.16
C LYS A 307 -6.71 9.96 14.35
N LEU A 308 -6.66 9.84 13.01
CA LEU A 308 -6.89 10.99 12.15
C LEU A 308 -8.28 11.62 12.41
N PRO A 309 -8.40 12.96 12.50
CA PRO A 309 -9.65 13.64 12.77
C PRO A 309 -10.54 13.71 11.51
N ILE A 310 -10.89 12.56 10.93
CA ILE A 310 -11.76 12.42 9.74
C ILE A 310 -12.84 11.38 9.98
N ASN A 311 -13.91 11.46 9.22
CA ASN A 311 -14.91 10.41 9.12
C ASN A 311 -14.61 9.55 7.89
N LEU A 312 -14.56 8.24 8.05
CA LEU A 312 -14.19 7.29 7.01
C LEU A 312 -15.16 6.09 7.01
N VAL A 313 -15.63 5.72 5.83
CA VAL A 313 -16.40 4.50 5.59
C VAL A 313 -15.61 3.60 4.65
N CYS A 314 -15.36 2.37 5.05
CA CYS A 314 -14.70 1.35 4.24
C CYS A 314 -15.72 0.27 3.89
N ILE A 315 -15.83 -0.06 2.61
CA ILE A 315 -16.78 -1.04 2.08
C ILE A 315 -15.98 -2.06 1.27
N LEU A 316 -16.07 -3.34 1.64
CA LEU A 316 -15.34 -4.40 0.97
C LEU A 316 -16.33 -5.36 0.33
N ALA A 317 -16.28 -5.50 -0.99
CA ALA A 317 -17.09 -6.42 -1.76
C ALA A 317 -16.34 -7.76 -1.90
N CYS A 318 -16.61 -8.70 -0.98
CA CYS A 318 -15.86 -9.95 -0.86
C CYS A 318 -16.66 -11.12 -1.44
N ALA A 319 -16.09 -11.77 -2.46
CA ALA A 319 -16.62 -12.97 -3.10
C ALA A 319 -15.48 -13.89 -3.54
N GLU A 320 -15.81 -15.11 -3.92
CA GLU A 320 -14.92 -16.03 -4.60
C GLU A 320 -15.54 -16.40 -5.94
N ASN A 321 -14.80 -16.26 -7.05
CA ASN A 321 -15.29 -16.52 -8.41
C ASN A 321 -14.89 -17.92 -8.86
N MET A 322 -15.85 -18.87 -8.81
CA MET A 322 -15.59 -20.28 -9.07
C MET A 322 -16.48 -20.84 -10.18
N PRO A 323 -15.97 -21.75 -11.01
CA PRO A 323 -16.80 -22.50 -11.95
C PRO A 323 -17.55 -23.61 -11.21
N SER A 324 -18.87 -23.65 -11.39
CA SER A 324 -19.71 -24.73 -10.84
C SER A 324 -21.03 -24.81 -11.60
N GLY A 325 -21.85 -25.79 -11.27
CA GLY A 325 -23.22 -25.88 -11.81
C GLY A 325 -24.15 -24.74 -11.39
N GLY A 326 -23.81 -24.02 -10.31
CA GLY A 326 -24.54 -22.84 -9.83
C GLY A 326 -23.95 -21.50 -10.25
N ALA A 327 -22.82 -21.49 -10.96
CA ALA A 327 -22.13 -20.25 -11.33
C ALA A 327 -22.90 -19.44 -12.38
N ALA A 328 -22.69 -18.13 -12.39
CA ALA A 328 -23.14 -17.26 -13.48
C ALA A 328 -22.46 -17.64 -14.80
N ARG A 329 -23.18 -17.46 -15.88
CA ARG A 329 -22.76 -17.87 -17.23
C ARG A 329 -22.61 -16.68 -18.15
N PRO A 330 -21.74 -16.69 -19.13
CA PRO A 330 -21.81 -15.76 -20.24
C PRO A 330 -23.20 -15.78 -20.90
N GLY A 331 -23.81 -14.60 -21.04
CA GLY A 331 -25.19 -14.42 -21.53
C GLY A 331 -26.23 -14.24 -20.41
N ASP A 332 -25.91 -14.48 -19.15
CA ASP A 332 -26.79 -14.17 -18.02
C ASP A 332 -26.96 -12.65 -17.88
N ILE A 333 -28.21 -12.22 -17.59
CA ILE A 333 -28.51 -10.81 -17.27
C ILE A 333 -28.90 -10.71 -15.82
N VAL A 334 -28.26 -9.77 -15.12
CA VAL A 334 -28.51 -9.50 -13.70
C VAL A 334 -29.00 -8.08 -13.49
N THR A 335 -29.83 -7.89 -12.46
CA THR A 335 -30.27 -6.56 -12.02
C THR A 335 -29.38 -6.14 -10.84
N THR A 336 -28.74 -4.99 -10.98
CA THR A 336 -27.89 -4.40 -9.92
C THR A 336 -28.74 -3.71 -8.84
N MET A 337 -28.12 -3.37 -7.72
CA MET A 337 -28.76 -2.58 -6.65
C MET A 337 -29.29 -1.23 -7.13
N SER A 338 -28.71 -0.62 -8.17
CA SER A 338 -29.17 0.63 -8.75
C SER A 338 -30.43 0.46 -9.63
N GLY A 339 -30.82 -0.77 -9.93
CA GLY A 339 -31.90 -1.11 -10.87
C GLY A 339 -31.44 -1.26 -12.32
N GLN A 340 -30.22 -0.86 -12.67
CA GLN A 340 -29.66 -1.10 -14.00
C GLN A 340 -29.43 -2.59 -14.23
N THR A 341 -29.70 -3.06 -15.45
CA THR A 341 -29.45 -4.44 -15.86
C THR A 341 -28.09 -4.55 -16.53
N VAL A 342 -27.38 -5.65 -16.27
CA VAL A 342 -26.05 -5.94 -16.81
C VAL A 342 -26.06 -7.29 -17.51
N GLU A 343 -25.69 -7.32 -18.78
CA GLU A 343 -25.40 -8.55 -19.51
C GLU A 343 -23.96 -9.00 -19.19
N ILE A 344 -23.82 -10.18 -18.65
CA ILE A 344 -22.52 -10.78 -18.32
C ILE A 344 -22.00 -11.50 -19.56
N LEU A 345 -21.14 -10.86 -20.34
CA LEU A 345 -20.51 -11.47 -21.51
C LEU A 345 -19.25 -12.26 -21.18
N ASN A 346 -18.60 -11.93 -20.05
CA ASN A 346 -17.41 -12.60 -19.58
C ASN A 346 -17.43 -12.65 -18.04
N THR A 347 -17.44 -13.85 -17.48
CA THR A 347 -17.45 -14.05 -16.01
C THR A 347 -16.08 -13.79 -15.36
N ASP A 348 -15.00 -13.63 -16.13
CA ASP A 348 -13.67 -13.19 -15.70
C ASP A 348 -13.55 -11.65 -15.57
N ALA A 349 -14.63 -10.93 -15.82
CA ALA A 349 -14.78 -9.50 -15.53
C ALA A 349 -15.72 -9.29 -14.33
N GLU A 350 -15.51 -10.01 -13.27
CA GLU A 350 -16.30 -10.14 -12.04
C GLU A 350 -16.08 -8.98 -11.06
N GLY A 351 -14.86 -8.42 -11.03
CA GLY A 351 -14.51 -7.36 -10.07
C GLY A 351 -15.40 -6.13 -10.22
N ARG A 352 -15.68 -5.70 -11.44
CA ARG A 352 -16.60 -4.59 -11.68
C ARG A 352 -18.04 -4.93 -11.32
N LEU A 353 -18.44 -6.20 -11.39
CA LEU A 353 -19.78 -6.67 -11.01
C LEU A 353 -20.00 -6.60 -9.50
N VAL A 354 -19.00 -6.92 -8.69
CA VAL A 354 -19.11 -6.75 -7.22
C VAL A 354 -19.00 -5.29 -6.81
N LEU A 355 -18.19 -4.50 -7.53
CA LEU A 355 -17.96 -3.09 -7.21
C LEU A 355 -19.17 -2.21 -7.55
N CYS A 356 -19.91 -2.46 -8.61
CA CYS A 356 -21.06 -1.61 -8.98
C CYS A 356 -22.13 -1.58 -7.89
N ASP A 357 -22.44 -2.71 -7.26
CA ASP A 357 -23.37 -2.78 -6.14
C ASP A 357 -22.78 -2.15 -4.87
N ALA A 358 -21.48 -2.32 -4.63
CA ALA A 358 -20.81 -1.69 -3.50
C ALA A 358 -20.73 -0.15 -3.63
N LEU A 359 -20.51 0.38 -4.82
CA LEU A 359 -20.55 1.82 -5.12
C LEU A 359 -21.97 2.37 -4.92
N THR A 360 -23.01 1.69 -5.43
CA THR A 360 -24.40 2.07 -5.17
C THR A 360 -24.72 2.04 -3.66
N TYR A 361 -24.21 1.02 -2.95
CA TYR A 361 -24.37 0.94 -1.50
C TYR A 361 -23.70 2.11 -0.76
N ALA A 362 -22.58 2.63 -1.26
CA ALA A 362 -21.84 3.74 -0.66
C ALA A 362 -22.65 5.05 -0.62
N GLU A 363 -23.59 5.27 -1.54
CA GLU A 363 -24.41 6.48 -1.61
C GLU A 363 -25.17 6.80 -0.30
N ARG A 364 -25.57 5.76 0.43
CA ARG A 364 -26.32 5.91 1.72
C ARG A 364 -25.54 6.68 2.78
N PHE A 365 -24.23 6.70 2.71
CA PHE A 365 -23.37 7.43 3.64
C PHE A 365 -23.15 8.89 3.22
N LYS A 366 -23.64 9.30 2.04
CA LYS A 366 -23.47 10.65 1.48
C LYS A 366 -22.01 11.11 1.53
N PRO A 367 -21.06 10.33 1.01
CA PRO A 367 -19.64 10.63 1.12
C PRO A 367 -19.28 11.93 0.40
N GLN A 368 -18.22 12.60 0.85
CA GLN A 368 -17.66 13.75 0.12
C GLN A 368 -16.83 13.34 -1.08
N ALA A 369 -16.19 12.16 -1.00
CA ALA A 369 -15.51 11.50 -2.10
C ALA A 369 -15.53 9.99 -1.89
N VAL A 370 -15.58 9.23 -2.98
CA VAL A 370 -15.48 7.76 -3.02
C VAL A 370 -14.26 7.41 -3.83
N ILE A 371 -13.40 6.57 -3.26
CA ILE A 371 -12.26 5.99 -3.99
C ILE A 371 -12.46 4.48 -3.96
N ASP A 372 -12.60 3.84 -5.13
CA ASP A 372 -12.54 2.40 -5.20
C ASP A 372 -11.16 1.90 -5.63
N ILE A 373 -10.78 0.77 -5.09
CA ILE A 373 -9.47 0.17 -5.25
C ILE A 373 -9.65 -1.29 -5.68
N ALA A 374 -9.09 -1.63 -6.84
CA ALA A 374 -9.25 -2.97 -7.37
C ALA A 374 -8.04 -3.43 -8.19
N THR A 375 -7.71 -4.70 -8.06
CA THR A 375 -6.90 -5.46 -9.01
C THR A 375 -7.80 -5.81 -10.21
N LEU A 376 -8.06 -4.80 -11.06
CA LEU A 376 -9.23 -4.90 -11.94
C LEU A 376 -8.90 -5.45 -13.32
N THR A 377 -7.81 -4.98 -13.95
CA THR A 377 -7.59 -5.30 -15.35
C THR A 377 -6.15 -5.69 -15.68
N GLY A 378 -5.98 -6.78 -16.42
CA GLY A 378 -4.70 -7.09 -17.07
C GLY A 378 -4.27 -6.00 -18.07
N ALA A 379 -5.22 -5.27 -18.65
CA ALA A 379 -4.95 -4.15 -19.55
C ALA A 379 -4.16 -3.02 -18.84
N CYS A 380 -4.42 -2.76 -17.57
CA CYS A 380 -3.65 -1.82 -16.77
C CYS A 380 -2.19 -2.26 -16.62
N VAL A 381 -1.96 -3.55 -16.38
CA VAL A 381 -0.61 -4.12 -16.30
C VAL A 381 0.13 -3.96 -17.62
N VAL A 382 -0.54 -4.22 -18.75
CA VAL A 382 0.07 -4.05 -20.09
C VAL A 382 0.42 -2.59 -20.37
N ALA A 383 -0.44 -1.64 -19.96
CA ALA A 383 -0.25 -0.22 -20.24
C ALA A 383 0.78 0.45 -19.31
N LEU A 384 0.75 0.16 -18.01
CA LEU A 384 1.50 0.89 -16.98
C LEU A 384 2.59 0.04 -16.28
N GLY A 385 2.61 -1.28 -16.53
CA GLY A 385 3.55 -2.20 -15.88
C GLY A 385 3.30 -2.34 -14.38
N ALA A 386 4.39 -2.56 -13.62
CA ALA A 386 4.34 -2.87 -12.18
C ALA A 386 4.76 -1.69 -11.27
N HIS A 387 4.87 -0.48 -11.81
CA HIS A 387 5.40 0.66 -11.05
C HIS A 387 4.37 1.75 -10.76
N THR A 388 3.28 1.77 -11.49
CA THR A 388 2.29 2.86 -11.45
C THR A 388 0.89 2.26 -11.50
N SER A 389 0.01 2.68 -10.60
CA SER A 389 -1.40 2.29 -10.61
C SER A 389 -2.18 3.13 -11.62
N GLY A 390 -3.20 2.56 -12.25
CA GLY A 390 -4.13 3.32 -13.10
C GLY A 390 -5.06 4.16 -12.23
N LEU A 391 -5.33 5.40 -12.65
CA LEU A 391 -6.25 6.31 -11.95
C LEU A 391 -7.24 6.89 -12.95
N LEU A 392 -8.54 6.72 -12.69
CA LEU A 392 -9.63 7.28 -13.48
C LEU A 392 -10.67 7.87 -12.52
N GLY A 393 -11.52 8.78 -12.99
CA GLY A 393 -12.56 9.35 -12.13
C GLY A 393 -13.39 10.42 -12.83
N ASN A 394 -14.40 10.91 -12.13
CA ASN A 394 -15.37 11.89 -12.63
C ASN A 394 -15.17 13.30 -12.02
N ASN A 395 -14.08 13.52 -11.28
CA ASN A 395 -13.80 14.81 -10.64
C ASN A 395 -12.31 15.12 -10.70
N ASP A 396 -11.93 16.15 -11.45
CA ASP A 396 -10.53 16.53 -11.72
C ASP A 396 -9.79 16.92 -10.44
N GLU A 397 -10.44 17.62 -9.51
CA GLU A 397 -9.82 18.02 -8.25
C GLU A 397 -9.43 16.78 -7.42
N LEU A 398 -10.31 15.77 -7.33
CA LEU A 398 -10.02 14.52 -6.64
C LEU A 398 -8.86 13.77 -7.30
N ILE A 399 -8.82 13.75 -8.63
CA ILE A 399 -7.73 13.14 -9.41
C ILE A 399 -6.40 13.82 -9.11
N GLU A 400 -6.34 15.15 -9.17
CA GLU A 400 -5.12 15.91 -8.88
C GLU A 400 -4.63 15.69 -7.44
N GLN A 401 -5.55 15.64 -6.48
CA GLN A 401 -5.24 15.37 -5.08
C GLN A 401 -4.63 13.98 -4.89
N LEU A 402 -5.15 12.94 -5.55
CA LEU A 402 -4.62 11.58 -5.50
C LEU A 402 -3.27 11.46 -6.20
N LEU A 403 -3.07 12.12 -7.35
CA LEU A 403 -1.78 12.17 -8.03
C LEU A 403 -0.71 12.86 -7.17
N SER A 404 -1.07 13.95 -6.51
CA SER A 404 -0.18 14.66 -5.58
C SER A 404 0.19 13.79 -4.38
N ALA A 405 -0.80 13.15 -3.75
CA ALA A 405 -0.58 12.23 -2.63
C ALA A 405 0.32 11.06 -3.02
N GLY A 406 0.09 10.46 -4.19
CA GLY A 406 0.92 9.37 -4.71
C GLY A 406 2.36 9.79 -4.97
N LYS A 407 2.58 11.00 -5.46
CA LYS A 407 3.93 11.57 -5.65
C LYS A 407 4.63 11.80 -4.30
N GLN A 408 3.92 12.35 -3.31
CA GLN A 408 4.47 12.58 -1.97
C GLN A 408 4.80 11.26 -1.27
N ALA A 409 3.96 10.25 -1.40
CA ALA A 409 4.15 8.93 -0.80
C ALA A 409 5.16 8.04 -1.55
N ASP A 410 5.69 8.45 -2.72
CA ASP A 410 6.44 7.59 -3.65
C ASP A 410 5.68 6.30 -4.02
N ASP A 411 4.34 6.42 -4.10
CA ASP A 411 3.39 5.37 -4.47
C ASP A 411 2.50 5.87 -5.61
N ARG A 412 3.05 5.89 -6.82
CA ARG A 412 2.56 6.66 -7.96
C ARG A 412 1.33 6.05 -8.59
N ALA A 413 0.42 6.94 -9.01
CA ALA A 413 -0.66 6.66 -9.94
C ALA A 413 -0.49 7.49 -11.22
N TRP A 414 -1.17 7.08 -12.29
CA TRP A 414 -1.22 7.81 -13.55
C TRP A 414 -2.64 7.88 -14.07
N GLN A 415 -3.10 9.08 -14.41
CA GLN A 415 -4.45 9.30 -14.92
C GLN A 415 -4.61 8.72 -16.33
N LEU A 416 -5.68 7.97 -16.53
CA LEU A 416 -6.16 7.50 -17.81
C LEU A 416 -7.47 8.21 -18.17
N PRO A 417 -7.81 8.36 -19.48
CA PRO A 417 -9.00 9.09 -19.89
C PRO A 417 -10.28 8.34 -19.52
N LEU A 418 -11.36 9.13 -19.30
CA LEU A 418 -12.71 8.62 -19.06
C LEU A 418 -13.70 9.41 -19.95
N PHE A 419 -13.52 9.33 -21.28
CA PHE A 419 -14.33 10.09 -22.25
C PHE A 419 -15.60 9.33 -22.62
N ASP A 420 -16.64 10.06 -23.01
CA ASP A 420 -17.96 9.51 -23.32
C ASP A 420 -17.92 8.54 -24.50
N GLU A 421 -16.99 8.71 -25.44
CA GLU A 421 -16.83 7.82 -26.61
C GLU A 421 -16.50 6.37 -26.22
N TYR A 422 -15.91 6.14 -25.04
CA TYR A 422 -15.66 4.79 -24.55
C TYR A 422 -16.91 4.12 -23.96
N GLN A 423 -17.95 4.90 -23.61
CA GLN A 423 -19.19 4.37 -23.04
C GLN A 423 -19.96 3.50 -24.03
N GLU A 424 -19.93 3.85 -25.35
CA GLU A 424 -20.61 3.10 -26.40
C GLU A 424 -20.11 1.65 -26.52
N GLN A 425 -18.88 1.37 -26.09
CA GLN A 425 -18.33 0.02 -26.11
C GLN A 425 -19.02 -0.92 -25.11
N LEU A 426 -19.80 -0.38 -24.19
CA LEU A 426 -20.53 -1.15 -23.18
C LEU A 426 -22.00 -1.40 -23.57
N ASP A 427 -22.44 -0.96 -24.74
CA ASP A 427 -23.81 -1.14 -25.17
C ASP A 427 -24.17 -2.62 -25.32
N SER A 428 -25.34 -2.98 -24.83
CA SER A 428 -25.92 -4.33 -24.97
C SER A 428 -27.26 -4.25 -25.71
N PRO A 429 -27.54 -5.18 -26.61
CA PRO A 429 -28.86 -5.25 -27.23
C PRO A 429 -29.93 -5.86 -26.31
N PHE A 430 -29.56 -6.41 -25.15
CA PHE A 430 -30.43 -7.18 -24.27
C PHE A 430 -30.55 -6.62 -22.84
N ALA A 431 -29.61 -5.77 -22.41
CA ALA A 431 -29.57 -5.15 -21.10
C ALA A 431 -29.20 -3.67 -21.21
N ASP A 432 -29.24 -2.93 -20.12
CA ASP A 432 -28.79 -1.51 -20.10
C ASP A 432 -27.33 -1.37 -20.46
N ILE A 433 -26.50 -2.32 -20.04
CA ILE A 433 -25.05 -2.37 -20.34
C ILE A 433 -24.51 -3.80 -20.35
N ALA A 434 -23.41 -4.02 -21.06
CA ALA A 434 -22.60 -5.23 -20.96
C ALA A 434 -21.48 -5.04 -19.90
N ASN A 435 -21.00 -6.15 -19.31
CA ASN A 435 -19.91 -6.05 -18.32
C ASN A 435 -18.53 -5.87 -18.95
N ILE A 436 -18.37 -6.04 -20.27
CA ILE A 436 -17.13 -5.81 -21.00
C ILE A 436 -17.37 -4.99 -22.27
N GLY A 437 -16.38 -4.19 -22.67
CA GLY A 437 -16.37 -3.38 -23.89
C GLY A 437 -15.47 -3.94 -25.01
N GLY A 438 -15.23 -5.26 -25.03
CA GLY A 438 -14.33 -5.88 -25.99
C GLY A 438 -12.84 -5.74 -25.63
N PRO A 439 -11.90 -6.08 -26.57
CA PRO A 439 -10.47 -6.22 -26.24
C PRO A 439 -9.71 -4.89 -26.17
N LYS A 440 -10.27 -3.79 -26.63
CA LYS A 440 -9.60 -2.49 -26.69
C LYS A 440 -9.89 -1.67 -25.43
N ALA A 441 -8.88 -0.93 -24.93
CA ALA A 441 -9.01 0.01 -23.83
C ALA A 441 -9.59 -0.62 -22.53
N GLY A 442 -9.25 -1.86 -22.22
CA GLY A 442 -9.89 -2.64 -21.16
C GLY A 442 -9.95 -1.97 -19.79
N THR A 443 -8.89 -1.23 -19.40
CA THR A 443 -8.88 -0.45 -18.15
C THR A 443 -9.87 0.70 -18.20
N ILE A 444 -9.97 1.38 -19.33
CA ILE A 444 -10.87 2.53 -19.52
C ILE A 444 -12.32 2.06 -19.56
N THR A 445 -12.64 1.01 -20.32
CA THR A 445 -14.01 0.48 -20.39
C THR A 445 -14.47 -0.11 -19.05
N ALA A 446 -13.55 -0.69 -18.26
CA ALA A 446 -13.86 -1.11 -16.90
C ALA A 446 -14.26 0.07 -16.00
N ALA A 447 -13.51 1.17 -16.08
CA ALA A 447 -13.83 2.40 -15.35
C ALA A 447 -15.11 3.07 -15.90
N CYS A 448 -15.37 3.04 -17.20
CA CYS A 448 -16.62 3.47 -17.81
C CYS A 448 -17.81 2.70 -17.24
N PHE A 449 -17.69 1.38 -17.08
CA PHE A 449 -18.71 0.57 -16.41
C PHE A 449 -18.96 1.07 -14.98
N LEU A 450 -17.91 1.22 -14.16
CA LEU A 450 -18.03 1.68 -12.76
C LEU A 450 -18.60 3.10 -12.67
N SER A 451 -18.25 3.99 -13.59
CA SER A 451 -18.71 5.38 -13.60
C SER A 451 -20.24 5.49 -13.69
N ARG A 452 -20.92 4.51 -14.29
CA ARG A 452 -22.39 4.45 -14.36
C ARG A 452 -23.05 4.28 -13.00
N PHE A 453 -22.31 3.78 -12.00
CA PHE A 453 -22.74 3.58 -10.61
C PHE A 453 -22.15 4.60 -9.63
N ALA A 454 -21.45 5.62 -10.14
CA ALA A 454 -20.75 6.63 -9.34
C ALA A 454 -21.18 8.08 -9.69
N LYS A 455 -22.35 8.27 -10.30
CA LYS A 455 -22.83 9.58 -10.80
C LYS A 455 -23.17 10.58 -9.68
N ASN A 456 -23.48 10.10 -8.49
CA ASN A 456 -24.05 10.90 -7.41
C ASN A 456 -23.00 11.43 -6.40
N PHE A 457 -21.72 11.17 -6.65
CA PHE A 457 -20.62 11.61 -5.79
C PHE A 457 -19.32 11.82 -6.58
N ASN A 458 -18.37 12.56 -6.00
CA ASN A 458 -17.02 12.65 -6.51
C ASN A 458 -16.35 11.27 -6.39
N TRP A 459 -15.89 10.72 -7.51
CA TRP A 459 -15.39 9.36 -7.56
C TRP A 459 -14.04 9.26 -8.27
N ALA A 460 -13.21 8.38 -7.74
CA ALA A 460 -11.98 7.94 -8.38
C ALA A 460 -11.83 6.41 -8.26
N HIS A 461 -11.30 5.80 -9.31
CA HIS A 461 -10.94 4.39 -9.39
C HIS A 461 -9.43 4.24 -9.45
N LEU A 462 -8.87 3.39 -8.59
CA LEU A 462 -7.47 2.96 -8.63
C LEU A 462 -7.41 1.50 -9.11
N ASP A 463 -6.94 1.31 -10.33
CA ASP A 463 -6.59 -0.02 -10.84
C ASP A 463 -5.17 -0.39 -10.42
N ILE A 464 -5.07 -1.29 -9.47
CA ILE A 464 -3.83 -1.72 -8.83
C ILE A 464 -3.33 -3.09 -9.30
N ALA A 465 -3.89 -3.64 -10.38
CA ALA A 465 -3.53 -4.97 -10.88
C ALA A 465 -2.02 -5.14 -11.11
N GLY A 466 -1.32 -4.08 -11.56
CA GLY A 466 0.13 -4.11 -11.77
C GLY A 466 0.97 -3.85 -10.53
N THR A 467 0.39 -3.33 -9.45
CA THR A 467 1.15 -2.80 -8.30
C THR A 467 0.88 -3.52 -6.98
N ALA A 468 -0.21 -4.29 -6.87
CA ALA A 468 -0.64 -4.93 -5.63
C ALA A 468 0.25 -6.10 -5.21
N TRP A 469 0.91 -6.77 -6.15
CA TRP A 469 1.85 -7.86 -5.85
C TRP A 469 3.03 -7.89 -6.81
N THR A 470 4.08 -8.60 -6.43
CA THR A 470 5.23 -8.95 -7.28
C THR A 470 5.07 -10.40 -7.70
N SER A 471 5.10 -10.65 -9.02
CA SER A 471 4.99 -11.98 -9.61
C SER A 471 6.33 -12.70 -9.61
N GLY A 472 6.30 -14.01 -9.26
CA GLY A 472 7.41 -14.93 -9.41
C GLY A 472 8.63 -14.64 -8.53
N GLY A 473 9.59 -15.59 -8.55
CA GLY A 473 10.86 -15.47 -7.87
C GLY A 473 10.78 -15.49 -6.33
N LYS A 474 11.89 -15.14 -5.70
CA LYS A 474 12.03 -15.11 -4.24
C LYS A 474 11.28 -13.93 -3.57
N ASP A 475 10.97 -12.90 -4.33
CA ASP A 475 10.33 -11.69 -3.86
C ASP A 475 8.82 -11.68 -4.18
N LYS A 476 8.25 -12.84 -4.61
CA LYS A 476 6.83 -13.01 -4.86
C LYS A 476 6.02 -12.69 -3.60
N GLY A 477 5.01 -11.81 -3.75
CA GLY A 477 4.15 -11.45 -2.64
C GLY A 477 3.45 -10.13 -2.80
N ALA A 478 2.47 -9.86 -1.94
CA ALA A 478 1.76 -8.59 -1.87
C ALA A 478 2.72 -7.46 -1.49
N THR A 479 2.54 -6.29 -2.11
CA THR A 479 3.41 -5.12 -1.92
C THR A 479 2.96 -4.18 -0.78
N GLY A 480 1.69 -4.22 -0.42
CA GLY A 480 1.08 -3.26 0.49
C GLY A 480 0.64 -1.96 -0.18
N ARG A 481 0.81 -1.84 -1.51
CA ARG A 481 0.32 -0.70 -2.29
C ARG A 481 -1.19 -0.84 -2.58
N PRO A 482 -1.95 0.25 -2.63
CA PRO A 482 -1.58 1.66 -2.51
C PRO A 482 -1.81 2.28 -1.11
N VAL A 483 -1.56 1.55 -0.02
CA VAL A 483 -1.73 2.09 1.36
C VAL A 483 -0.98 3.41 1.57
N PRO A 484 0.28 3.60 1.10
CA PRO A 484 0.98 4.88 1.26
C PRO A 484 0.28 6.04 0.55
N LEU A 485 -0.19 5.84 -0.69
CA LEU A 485 -0.93 6.85 -1.46
C LEU A 485 -2.23 7.23 -0.76
N LEU A 486 -3.05 6.24 -0.38
CA LEU A 486 -4.35 6.46 0.24
C LEU A 486 -4.22 7.12 1.62
N THR A 487 -3.26 6.67 2.43
CA THR A 487 -3.02 7.29 3.74
C THR A 487 -2.52 8.72 3.59
N GLN A 488 -1.65 9.02 2.61
CA GLN A 488 -1.22 10.39 2.33
C GLN A 488 -2.39 11.27 1.92
N TYR A 489 -3.25 10.80 1.02
CA TYR A 489 -4.45 11.54 0.63
C TYR A 489 -5.31 11.89 1.85
N LEU A 490 -5.53 10.95 2.76
CA LEU A 490 -6.33 11.18 3.96
C LEU A 490 -5.62 12.09 4.98
N LEU A 491 -4.30 12.01 5.11
CA LEU A 491 -3.49 12.95 5.92
C LEU A 491 -3.65 14.39 5.41
N ASP A 492 -3.57 14.60 4.10
CA ASP A 492 -3.73 15.93 3.48
C ASP A 492 -5.15 16.49 3.71
N ARG A 493 -6.16 15.64 3.84
CA ARG A 493 -7.56 16.02 4.14
C ARG A 493 -7.81 16.22 5.63
N ALA A 494 -7.10 15.52 6.48
CA ALA A 494 -7.24 15.65 7.94
C ALA A 494 -6.76 17.00 8.48
N LYS A 495 -6.06 17.83 7.69
CA LYS A 495 -5.39 19.06 8.15
C LYS A 495 -4.52 18.81 9.40
N ALA A 496 -3.93 17.62 9.46
CA ALA A 496 -3.13 17.15 10.57
C ALA A 496 -1.65 17.51 10.41
#